data_a6ae6aab33936b73a037de6bf053087d
#
_entry.id   a6ae6aab33936b73a037de6bf053087d
#
_cell.length_a   1.000
_cell.length_b   1.000
_cell.length_c   1.000
_cell.angle_alpha   90.00
_cell.angle_beta   90.00
_cell.angle_gamma   90.00
#
_symmetry.space_group_name_H-M   'P 1'
#
loop_
_entity.id
_entity.type
_entity.pdbx_description
1 polymer ?
#
loop_
_entity_poly.entity_id
_entity_poly.type
_entity_poly.pdbx_seq_one_letter_code
_entity_poly.pdbx_strand_id
1 'polypeptide(L)'
;MVVLIYRFTYIALYLAFWQIKTHHKILLSKIWNSFQNPMALSTQEKFSFLEIPKSLKTHQSKKFVVIDEFLVPQWVLVNSILAQSISESSESSIATFGFNPRSNFSDSLFKSFSANTHFIIQIKLNALFQILRDVLNLVHSVTVNDELKSLEIRHIRVGLDIYETILRTGIPTVQVGSRRYLRSAAQGIVALNFYEWLIKKRGLSAVLLSHDSYIGIGLLGKVAHQHQVPVYHANPYEIIRTRGNFEIYKRFLDYPKYFESLSEDWKQELLFRAANDLDRRLSGEVGIGLPHQTMSAFGNTGNYRFGSKDNRKALIATHCFFDNPHAYDEMIFSDFWEWLNFLAENTKNSSLEWFIKPHRDYLPGTLETLEKLITEYPHLKILPSDTSFQYLKQNNFEVAFTCYGSIGHELPNLGIAVVNCAYNPHIAYNFNTHCTSKNEIIAVLNELEKSRMEINTDGIYQFYAVHNYLMRPDDFFFSSMNEYQEYVKDPLNFDLCNEFIKPNWNKTADRFRVVIDEYLTQPEPNSTVYLLTAGKVPHD
;
A
#
# COMPACT_ATOMS: atom_id res chain seq x y z
N MET A 1 22.71 30.83 4.55
CA MET A 1 22.03 31.78 3.64
C MET A 1 22.10 31.34 2.17
N VAL A 2 23.29 31.12 1.58
CA VAL A 2 23.43 30.74 0.15
C VAL A 2 22.63 29.46 -0.20
N VAL A 3 22.71 28.40 0.60
CA VAL A 3 21.98 27.14 0.40
C VAL A 3 20.45 27.34 0.45
N LEU A 4 19.97 28.18 1.35
CA LEU A 4 18.53 28.49 1.46
C LEU A 4 18.05 29.26 0.22
N ILE A 5 18.82 30.24 -0.25
CA ILE A 5 18.51 30.99 -1.46
C ILE A 5 18.49 30.05 -2.66
N TYR A 6 19.46 29.16 -2.79
CA TYR A 6 19.49 28.16 -3.86
C TYR A 6 18.25 27.25 -3.83
N ARG A 7 17.93 26.65 -2.68
CA ARG A 7 16.77 25.76 -2.51
C ARG A 7 15.48 26.48 -2.87
N PHE A 8 15.28 27.68 -2.34
CA PHE A 8 14.08 28.47 -2.63
C PHE A 8 13.97 28.83 -4.12
N THR A 9 15.06 29.37 -4.70
CA THR A 9 15.10 29.75 -6.12
C THR A 9 14.82 28.56 -7.02
N TYR A 10 15.43 27.40 -6.72
CA TYR A 10 15.19 26.17 -7.47
C TYR A 10 13.70 25.76 -7.44
N ILE A 11 13.09 25.74 -6.26
CA ILE A 11 11.67 25.38 -6.12
C ILE A 11 10.78 26.38 -6.85
N ALA A 12 11.03 27.68 -6.70
CA ALA A 12 10.26 28.73 -7.36
C ALA A 12 10.30 28.61 -8.90
N LEU A 13 11.49 28.39 -9.47
CA LEU A 13 11.65 28.15 -10.91
C LEU A 13 10.98 26.85 -11.35
N TYR A 14 11.11 25.79 -10.58
CA TYR A 14 10.45 24.52 -10.85
C TYR A 14 8.93 24.66 -10.86
N LEU A 15 8.34 25.37 -9.89
CA LEU A 15 6.90 25.62 -9.81
C LEU A 15 6.41 26.44 -11.02
N ALA A 16 7.14 27.48 -11.42
CA ALA A 16 6.80 28.26 -12.60
C ALA A 16 6.81 27.39 -13.88
N PHE A 17 7.87 26.62 -14.08
CA PHE A 17 7.97 25.69 -15.22
C PHE A 17 6.88 24.60 -15.18
N TRP A 18 6.62 24.04 -14.01
CA TRP A 18 5.60 23.01 -13.83
C TRP A 18 4.19 23.55 -14.15
N GLN A 19 3.88 24.76 -13.71
CA GLN A 19 2.60 25.40 -14.00
C GLN A 19 2.41 25.61 -15.53
N ILE A 20 3.45 26.07 -16.22
CA ILE A 20 3.43 26.24 -17.69
C ILE A 20 3.23 24.87 -18.35
N LYS A 21 3.98 23.85 -17.94
CA LYS A 21 3.88 22.49 -18.47
C LYS A 21 2.50 21.89 -18.23
N THR A 22 1.91 22.09 -17.06
CA THR A 22 0.57 21.60 -16.73
C THR A 22 -0.49 22.26 -17.59
N HIS A 23 -0.44 23.57 -17.78
CA HIS A 23 -1.36 24.28 -18.67
C HIS A 23 -1.22 23.81 -20.13
N HIS A 24 0.01 23.62 -20.61
CA HIS A 24 0.27 23.09 -21.94
C HIS A 24 -0.29 21.66 -22.12
N LYS A 25 -0.11 20.78 -21.13
CA LYS A 25 -0.71 19.43 -21.17
C LYS A 25 -2.24 19.47 -21.20
N ILE A 26 -2.86 20.34 -20.42
CA ILE A 26 -4.32 20.52 -20.40
C ILE A 26 -4.80 21.04 -21.77
N LEU A 27 -4.09 21.99 -22.35
CA LEU A 27 -4.41 22.52 -23.66
C LEU A 27 -4.26 21.46 -24.76
N LEU A 28 -3.15 20.73 -24.76
CA LEU A 28 -2.89 19.65 -25.72
C LEU A 28 -3.91 18.51 -25.56
N SER A 29 -4.29 18.13 -24.35
CA SER A 29 -5.32 17.10 -24.16
C SER A 29 -6.68 17.53 -24.70
N LYS A 30 -7.06 18.80 -24.52
CA LYS A 30 -8.31 19.35 -25.11
C LYS A 30 -8.26 19.35 -26.65
N ILE A 31 -7.13 19.77 -27.23
CA ILE A 31 -6.91 19.76 -28.68
C ILE A 31 -6.91 18.31 -29.19
N TRP A 32 -6.17 17.41 -28.54
CA TRP A 32 -6.11 15.99 -28.91
C TRP A 32 -7.48 15.33 -28.86
N ASN A 33 -8.25 15.57 -27.81
CA ASN A 33 -9.61 15.05 -27.67
C ASN A 33 -10.58 15.62 -28.72
N SER A 34 -10.30 16.80 -29.29
CA SER A 34 -11.07 17.39 -30.40
C SER A 34 -10.70 16.80 -31.79
N PHE A 35 -9.53 16.19 -31.91
CA PHE A 35 -9.03 15.55 -33.12
C PHE A 35 -9.12 14.02 -33.11
N GLN A 36 -9.93 13.43 -32.20
CA GLN A 36 -10.02 11.97 -32.09
C GLN A 36 -10.41 11.32 -33.42
N ASN A 37 -9.47 10.58 -33.96
CA ASN A 37 -9.59 9.78 -35.15
C ASN A 37 -10.43 8.51 -34.85
N PRO A 38 -11.31 8.06 -35.78
CA PRO A 38 -12.15 6.86 -35.60
C PRO A 38 -11.41 5.56 -35.26
N MET A 39 -10.09 5.49 -35.46
CA MET A 39 -9.28 4.33 -35.05
C MET A 39 -9.15 4.11 -33.55
N ALA A 40 -9.52 5.07 -32.70
CA ALA A 40 -9.63 4.87 -31.26
C ALA A 40 -10.85 4.01 -30.86
N LEU A 41 -11.77 3.74 -31.78
CA LEU A 41 -12.94 2.90 -31.60
C LEU A 41 -12.62 1.45 -31.18
N SER A 42 -11.48 0.88 -31.59
CA SER A 42 -11.13 -0.51 -31.22
C SER A 42 -10.83 -0.68 -29.73
N THR A 43 -10.35 0.36 -29.08
CA THR A 43 -10.13 0.36 -27.62
C THR A 43 -11.41 0.76 -26.88
N GLN A 44 -12.21 1.64 -27.43
CA GLN A 44 -13.50 2.06 -26.89
C GLN A 44 -14.54 0.93 -27.01
N GLU A 45 -14.51 0.10 -28.06
CA GLU A 45 -15.31 -1.12 -28.20
C GLU A 45 -14.94 -2.15 -27.12
N LYS A 46 -13.67 -2.33 -26.78
CA LYS A 46 -13.27 -3.24 -25.70
C LYS A 46 -13.79 -2.81 -24.31
N PHE A 47 -14.07 -1.54 -24.09
CA PHE A 47 -14.61 -1.01 -22.83
C PHE A 47 -16.12 -0.75 -22.84
N SER A 48 -16.78 -0.79 -23.99
CA SER A 48 -18.25 -0.77 -24.06
C SER A 48 -18.87 -2.04 -23.43
N PHE A 49 -18.05 -3.03 -23.10
CA PHE A 49 -18.47 -4.26 -22.43
C PHE A 49 -18.69 -4.11 -20.92
N LEU A 50 -18.20 -3.06 -20.28
CA LEU A 50 -18.68 -2.67 -18.96
C LEU A 50 -20.06 -2.00 -19.15
N GLU A 51 -21.05 -2.78 -19.58
CA GLU A 51 -22.46 -2.39 -19.42
C GLU A 51 -22.79 -2.40 -17.94
N ILE A 52 -22.32 -1.37 -17.27
CA ILE A 52 -22.73 -1.06 -15.92
C ILE A 52 -24.24 -0.83 -15.99
N PRO A 53 -25.04 -1.44 -15.11
CA PRO A 53 -26.47 -1.22 -15.13
C PRO A 53 -26.78 0.27 -15.15
N LYS A 54 -27.43 0.75 -16.19
CA LYS A 54 -27.86 2.15 -16.37
C LYS A 54 -28.87 2.61 -15.31
N SER A 55 -29.19 1.76 -14.35
CA SER A 55 -30.12 2.03 -13.25
C SER A 55 -29.58 3.05 -12.23
N LEU A 56 -28.28 3.34 -12.25
CA LEU A 56 -27.70 4.28 -11.31
C LEU A 56 -27.90 5.71 -11.81
N LYS A 57 -28.69 6.48 -11.07
CA LYS A 57 -28.93 7.90 -11.37
C LYS A 57 -27.64 8.69 -11.24
N THR A 58 -27.17 9.26 -12.35
CA THR A 58 -26.04 10.20 -12.30
C THR A 58 -26.54 11.53 -11.72
N HIS A 59 -26.11 11.87 -10.54
CA HIS A 59 -26.39 13.18 -9.96
C HIS A 59 -25.46 14.24 -10.57
N GLN A 60 -26.03 15.32 -11.10
CA GLN A 60 -25.28 16.53 -11.44
C GLN A 60 -25.26 17.44 -10.20
N SER A 61 -24.39 17.14 -9.27
CA SER A 61 -24.22 17.86 -8.03
C SER A 61 -22.98 18.76 -8.06
N LYS A 62 -22.98 19.78 -7.20
CA LYS A 62 -21.78 20.59 -6.93
C LYS A 62 -20.83 19.90 -5.92
N LYS A 63 -21.30 18.86 -5.22
CA LYS A 63 -20.50 18.03 -4.33
C LYS A 63 -19.95 16.82 -5.06
N PHE A 64 -18.83 16.30 -4.60
CA PHE A 64 -18.14 15.19 -5.27
C PHE A 64 -17.76 14.08 -4.31
N VAL A 65 -17.92 12.84 -4.78
CA VAL A 65 -17.17 11.67 -4.31
C VAL A 65 -15.94 11.56 -5.21
N VAL A 66 -14.76 11.52 -4.62
CA VAL A 66 -13.49 11.55 -5.36
C VAL A 66 -12.73 10.25 -5.22
N ILE A 67 -12.28 9.69 -6.34
CA ILE A 67 -11.53 8.42 -6.43
C ILE A 67 -10.13 8.72 -6.95
N ASP A 68 -9.11 8.03 -6.45
CA ASP A 68 -7.78 8.06 -7.06
C ASP A 68 -7.74 7.30 -8.40
N GLU A 69 -6.70 7.54 -9.20
CA GLU A 69 -6.48 6.88 -10.50
C GLU A 69 -5.45 5.74 -10.40
N PHE A 70 -5.54 4.91 -9.39
CA PHE A 70 -4.72 3.72 -9.32
C PHE A 70 -5.30 2.64 -10.24
N LEU A 71 -4.70 2.52 -11.45
CA LEU A 71 -5.21 1.72 -12.57
C LEU A 71 -4.95 0.21 -12.43
N VAL A 72 -5.14 -0.33 -11.25
CA VAL A 72 -5.18 -1.79 -11.04
C VAL A 72 -6.65 -2.21 -11.02
N PRO A 73 -7.09 -3.13 -11.90
CA PRO A 73 -8.50 -3.43 -12.14
C PRO A 73 -9.32 -3.65 -10.88
N GLN A 74 -8.82 -4.45 -9.96
CA GLN A 74 -9.50 -4.78 -8.71
C GLN A 74 -9.80 -3.54 -7.85
N TRP A 75 -8.87 -2.57 -7.76
CA TRP A 75 -9.10 -1.33 -7.01
C TRP A 75 -10.03 -0.38 -7.73
N VAL A 76 -9.85 -0.24 -9.05
CA VAL A 76 -10.74 0.61 -9.87
C VAL A 76 -12.19 0.16 -9.72
N LEU A 77 -12.44 -1.14 -9.81
CA LEU A 77 -13.79 -1.70 -9.75
C LEU A 77 -14.41 -1.50 -8.36
N VAL A 78 -13.73 -1.92 -7.30
CA VAL A 78 -14.26 -1.77 -5.93
C VAL A 78 -14.51 -0.31 -5.59
N ASN A 79 -13.52 0.56 -5.84
CA ASN A 79 -13.66 2.00 -5.57
C ASN A 79 -14.76 2.63 -6.41
N SER A 80 -14.94 2.21 -7.66
CA SER A 80 -15.98 2.77 -8.53
C SER A 80 -17.39 2.38 -8.07
N ILE A 81 -17.60 1.13 -7.65
CA ILE A 81 -18.89 0.68 -7.11
C ILE A 81 -19.20 1.37 -5.78
N LEU A 82 -18.21 1.43 -4.90
CA LEU A 82 -18.34 2.13 -3.63
C LEU A 82 -18.66 3.61 -3.83
N ALA A 83 -17.98 4.26 -4.79
CA ALA A 83 -18.24 5.66 -5.12
C ALA A 83 -19.66 5.88 -5.66
N GLN A 84 -20.18 4.96 -6.48
CA GLN A 84 -21.56 5.04 -6.95
C GLN A 84 -22.55 4.93 -5.80
N SER A 85 -22.35 3.97 -4.89
CA SER A 85 -23.21 3.81 -3.72
C SER A 85 -23.20 5.05 -2.81
N ILE A 86 -22.03 5.63 -2.54
CA ILE A 86 -21.92 6.88 -1.78
C ILE A 86 -22.53 8.07 -2.55
N SER A 87 -22.32 8.12 -3.87
CA SER A 87 -22.87 9.17 -4.74
C SER A 87 -24.38 9.21 -4.70
N GLU A 88 -25.03 8.04 -4.70
CA GLU A 88 -26.49 7.94 -4.58
C GLU A 88 -26.97 8.41 -3.22
N SER A 89 -26.40 7.90 -2.12
CA SER A 89 -26.79 8.26 -0.75
C SER A 89 -26.52 9.74 -0.42
N SER A 90 -25.48 10.36 -0.99
CA SER A 90 -25.08 11.75 -0.74
C SER A 90 -25.47 12.75 -1.82
N GLU A 91 -26.19 12.32 -2.86
CA GLU A 91 -26.56 13.12 -4.03
C GLU A 91 -25.35 13.86 -4.64
N SER A 92 -24.22 13.16 -4.79
CA SER A 92 -22.96 13.74 -5.22
C SER A 92 -22.57 13.26 -6.62
N SER A 93 -21.78 14.04 -7.34
CA SER A 93 -21.14 13.61 -8.61
C SER A 93 -19.88 12.83 -8.32
N ILE A 94 -19.49 11.91 -9.21
CA ILE A 94 -18.23 11.16 -9.08
C ILE A 94 -17.13 11.87 -9.89
N ALA A 95 -15.94 11.99 -9.30
CA ALA A 95 -14.78 12.55 -9.95
C ALA A 95 -13.51 11.76 -9.63
N THR A 96 -12.50 11.90 -10.48
CA THR A 96 -11.13 11.46 -10.18
C THR A 96 -10.19 12.64 -10.04
N PHE A 97 -8.96 12.39 -9.62
CA PHE A 97 -7.92 13.41 -9.51
C PHE A 97 -6.54 12.85 -9.85
N GLY A 98 -5.63 13.73 -10.27
CA GLY A 98 -4.26 13.33 -10.58
C GLY A 98 -3.38 14.49 -11.03
N PHE A 99 -2.09 14.25 -11.24
CA PHE A 99 -1.13 15.25 -11.74
C PHE A 99 -1.18 15.48 -13.25
N ASN A 100 -1.82 14.58 -13.98
CA ASN A 100 -1.89 14.64 -15.44
C ASN A 100 -3.35 14.53 -15.90
N PRO A 101 -3.68 15.00 -17.10
CA PRO A 101 -4.93 14.63 -17.74
C PRO A 101 -5.04 13.10 -17.86
N ARG A 102 -6.26 12.57 -17.78
CA ARG A 102 -6.51 11.15 -18.06
C ARG A 102 -6.00 10.76 -19.44
N SER A 103 -5.46 9.56 -19.57
CA SER A 103 -5.27 8.91 -20.86
C SER A 103 -6.64 8.57 -21.47
N ASN A 104 -6.71 8.32 -22.78
CA ASN A 104 -7.96 7.90 -23.42
C ASN A 104 -8.54 6.65 -22.78
N PHE A 105 -7.68 5.69 -22.41
CA PHE A 105 -8.04 4.49 -21.68
C PHE A 105 -8.65 4.82 -20.30
N SER A 106 -7.94 5.55 -19.46
CA SER A 106 -8.38 5.96 -18.14
C SER A 106 -9.69 6.79 -18.22
N ASP A 107 -9.80 7.69 -19.18
CA ASP A 107 -10.99 8.51 -19.36
C ASP A 107 -12.22 7.67 -19.75
N SER A 108 -12.08 6.73 -20.69
CA SER A 108 -13.15 5.80 -21.07
C SER A 108 -13.56 4.90 -19.91
N LEU A 109 -12.57 4.35 -19.19
CA LEU A 109 -12.81 3.48 -18.05
C LEU A 109 -13.61 4.20 -16.95
N PHE A 110 -13.13 5.36 -16.49
CA PHE A 110 -13.80 6.07 -15.39
C PHE A 110 -15.14 6.69 -15.81
N LYS A 111 -15.31 7.08 -17.06
CA LYS A 111 -16.61 7.51 -17.59
C LYS A 111 -17.65 6.39 -17.58
N SER A 112 -17.25 5.13 -17.81
CA SER A 112 -18.16 4.00 -17.69
C SER A 112 -18.73 3.85 -16.28
N PHE A 113 -18.02 4.33 -15.26
CA PHE A 113 -18.46 4.42 -13.87
C PHE A 113 -19.07 5.78 -13.49
N SER A 114 -19.49 6.56 -14.44
CA SER A 114 -20.06 7.92 -14.23
C SER A 114 -19.10 8.95 -13.66
N ALA A 115 -17.81 8.68 -13.59
CA ALA A 115 -16.79 9.63 -13.16
C ALA A 115 -16.41 10.58 -14.31
N ASN A 116 -17.30 11.48 -14.67
CA ASN A 116 -17.15 12.39 -15.81
C ASN A 116 -16.20 13.57 -15.56
N THR A 117 -15.85 13.84 -14.32
CA THR A 117 -14.97 14.94 -13.92
C THR A 117 -13.60 14.41 -13.53
N HIS A 118 -12.54 15.11 -13.95
CA HIS A 118 -11.18 14.85 -13.50
C HIS A 118 -10.53 16.15 -13.00
N PHE A 119 -10.06 16.13 -11.76
CA PHE A 119 -9.38 17.26 -11.14
C PHE A 119 -7.86 17.15 -11.31
N ILE A 120 -7.29 18.03 -12.12
CA ILE A 120 -5.83 18.08 -12.32
C ILE A 120 -5.22 18.94 -11.21
N ILE A 121 -4.25 18.34 -10.48
CA ILE A 121 -3.48 19.02 -9.45
C ILE A 121 -2.66 20.14 -10.09
N GLN A 122 -2.92 21.38 -9.67
CA GLN A 122 -2.30 22.57 -10.24
C GLN A 122 -2.23 23.71 -9.23
N ILE A 123 -1.38 24.68 -9.49
CA ILE A 123 -1.30 25.89 -8.69
C ILE A 123 -2.55 26.74 -8.94
N LYS A 124 -3.24 27.09 -7.86
CA LYS A 124 -4.31 28.08 -7.89
C LYS A 124 -3.72 29.46 -7.59
N LEU A 125 -4.01 30.45 -8.42
CA LEU A 125 -3.43 31.80 -8.28
C LEU A 125 -3.69 32.42 -6.90
N ASN A 126 -4.87 32.20 -6.33
CA ASN A 126 -5.22 32.65 -5.00
C ASN A 126 -4.46 31.93 -3.85
N ALA A 127 -3.78 30.81 -4.13
CA ALA A 127 -2.95 30.08 -3.19
C ALA A 127 -1.44 30.36 -3.33
N LEU A 128 -1.04 31.18 -4.31
CA LEU A 128 0.38 31.36 -4.62
C LEU A 128 1.19 31.88 -3.43
N PHE A 129 0.66 32.87 -2.71
CA PHE A 129 1.32 33.42 -1.53
C PHE A 129 1.48 32.35 -0.43
N GLN A 130 0.46 31.54 -0.21
CA GLN A 130 0.48 30.42 0.74
C GLN A 130 1.51 29.37 0.33
N ILE A 131 1.54 29.01 -0.95
CA ILE A 131 2.51 28.05 -1.50
C ILE A 131 3.95 28.54 -1.27
N LEU A 132 4.24 29.81 -1.56
CA LEU A 132 5.57 30.39 -1.34
C LEU A 132 5.96 30.38 0.14
N ARG A 133 5.04 30.71 1.03
CA ARG A 133 5.26 30.64 2.48
C ARG A 133 5.56 29.22 2.95
N ASP A 134 4.79 28.24 2.48
CA ASP A 134 4.99 26.84 2.83
C ASP A 134 6.35 26.31 2.30
N VAL A 135 6.74 26.73 1.08
CA VAL A 135 8.06 26.42 0.52
C VAL A 135 9.19 26.99 1.38
N LEU A 136 9.06 28.25 1.83
CA LEU A 136 10.06 28.88 2.70
C LEU A 136 10.19 28.12 4.02
N ASN A 137 9.06 27.77 4.64
CA ASN A 137 9.04 27.01 5.89
C ASN A 137 9.71 25.65 5.71
N LEU A 138 9.35 24.90 4.67
CA LEU A 138 9.95 23.59 4.37
C LEU A 138 11.47 23.69 4.18
N VAL A 139 11.93 24.64 3.35
CA VAL A 139 13.36 24.81 3.07
C VAL A 139 14.15 25.19 4.32
N HIS A 140 13.51 25.90 5.26
CA HIS A 140 14.15 26.33 6.51
C HIS A 140 14.16 25.23 7.57
N SER A 141 13.08 24.46 7.70
CA SER A 141 12.88 23.50 8.79
C SER A 141 13.42 22.09 8.50
N VAL A 142 13.69 21.73 7.24
CA VAL A 142 14.11 20.37 6.87
C VAL A 142 15.56 20.33 6.43
N THR A 143 16.40 19.70 7.24
CA THR A 143 17.84 19.49 6.98
C THR A 143 18.23 18.02 6.93
N VAL A 144 17.47 17.13 7.60
CA VAL A 144 17.69 15.69 7.68
C VAL A 144 16.40 14.90 7.41
N ASN A 145 16.53 13.59 7.18
CA ASN A 145 15.41 12.72 6.82
C ASN A 145 14.33 12.65 7.92
N ASP A 146 14.73 12.63 9.19
CA ASP A 146 13.76 12.55 10.30
C ASP A 146 12.91 13.83 10.40
N GLU A 147 13.51 14.99 10.15
CA GLU A 147 12.78 16.25 10.05
C GLU A 147 11.82 16.25 8.84
N LEU A 148 12.22 15.62 7.72
CA LEU A 148 11.34 15.48 6.57
C LEU A 148 10.15 14.56 6.90
N LYS A 149 10.39 13.38 7.47
CA LYS A 149 9.33 12.43 7.79
C LYS A 149 8.29 13.02 8.77
N SER A 150 8.76 13.79 9.73
CA SER A 150 7.92 14.44 10.74
C SER A 150 7.35 15.80 10.29
N LEU A 151 7.66 16.26 9.08
CA LEU A 151 7.22 17.57 8.61
C LEU A 151 5.69 17.67 8.55
N GLU A 152 5.17 18.62 9.30
CA GLU A 152 3.78 19.03 9.25
C GLU A 152 3.64 20.44 8.67
N ILE A 153 2.66 20.61 7.81
CA ILE A 153 2.23 21.91 7.30
C ILE A 153 0.74 22.07 7.62
N ARG A 154 0.40 23.06 8.43
CA ARG A 154 -0.98 23.30 8.88
C ARG A 154 -1.61 22.07 9.56
N HIS A 155 -0.86 21.41 10.43
CA HIS A 155 -1.24 20.16 11.12
C HIS A 155 -1.53 18.96 10.20
N ILE A 156 -1.06 19.02 8.96
CA ILE A 156 -1.12 17.91 8.01
C ILE A 156 0.29 17.37 7.84
N ARG A 157 0.50 16.09 8.13
CA ARG A 157 1.78 15.40 7.99
C ARG A 157 2.06 15.14 6.51
N VAL A 158 2.75 16.08 5.85
CA VAL A 158 3.05 16.01 4.42
C VAL A 158 4.40 15.36 4.13
N GLY A 159 5.28 15.34 5.12
CA GLY A 159 6.67 14.96 4.94
C GLY A 159 6.83 13.51 4.53
N LEU A 160 6.05 12.62 5.12
CA LEU A 160 6.10 11.20 4.79
C LEU A 160 5.64 10.92 3.35
N ASP A 161 4.58 11.58 2.87
CA ASP A 161 4.15 11.43 1.46
C ASP A 161 5.20 11.92 0.47
N ILE A 162 5.94 12.99 0.84
CA ILE A 162 7.07 13.48 0.06
C ILE A 162 8.18 12.43 0.05
N TYR A 163 8.53 11.88 1.22
CA TYR A 163 9.56 10.88 1.40
C TYR A 163 9.29 9.65 0.52
N GLU A 164 8.13 9.04 0.68
CA GLU A 164 7.70 7.86 -0.07
C GLU A 164 7.65 8.10 -1.59
N THR A 165 7.15 9.28 -1.99
CA THR A 165 7.14 9.65 -3.42
C THR A 165 8.56 9.75 -3.99
N ILE A 166 9.54 10.19 -3.20
CA ILE A 166 10.94 10.25 -3.63
C ILE A 166 11.51 8.84 -3.81
N LEU A 167 11.31 7.94 -2.84
CA LEU A 167 11.76 6.54 -2.94
C LEU A 167 11.21 5.88 -4.21
N ARG A 168 9.93 6.11 -4.53
CA ARG A 168 9.27 5.57 -5.73
C ARG A 168 9.92 6.03 -7.04
N THR A 169 10.78 7.05 -7.03
CA THR A 169 11.58 7.45 -8.21
C THR A 169 12.82 6.57 -8.46
N GLY A 170 13.00 5.47 -7.73
CA GLY A 170 14.09 4.52 -7.90
C GLY A 170 15.37 4.91 -7.15
N ILE A 171 15.25 5.50 -5.97
CA ILE A 171 16.37 5.72 -5.05
C ILE A 171 16.12 5.02 -3.71
N PRO A 172 17.12 4.35 -3.12
CA PRO A 172 16.92 3.53 -1.91
C PRO A 172 16.79 4.36 -0.63
N THR A 173 17.25 5.63 -0.64
CA THR A 173 17.16 6.54 0.49
C THR A 173 17.09 8.00 0.02
N VAL A 174 16.44 8.84 0.80
CA VAL A 174 16.27 10.26 0.48
C VAL A 174 17.50 11.06 0.88
N GLN A 175 17.93 11.95 -0.03
CA GLN A 175 18.94 12.95 0.26
C GLN A 175 18.30 14.34 0.31
N VAL A 176 18.09 14.84 1.52
CA VAL A 176 17.54 16.19 1.75
C VAL A 176 18.42 17.24 1.07
N GLY A 177 17.80 18.14 0.32
CA GLY A 177 18.49 19.17 -0.48
C GLY A 177 18.86 18.73 -1.90
N SER A 178 18.72 17.45 -2.26
CA SER A 178 18.89 17.00 -3.64
C SER A 178 17.82 17.59 -4.58
N ARG A 179 18.11 17.62 -5.88
CA ARG A 179 17.11 18.09 -6.87
C ARG A 179 15.82 17.26 -6.86
N ARG A 180 15.90 15.97 -6.58
CA ARG A 180 14.73 15.09 -6.46
C ARG A 180 13.89 15.49 -5.26
N TYR A 181 14.51 15.66 -4.10
CA TYR A 181 13.86 16.16 -2.90
C TYR A 181 13.14 17.50 -3.15
N LEU A 182 13.85 18.50 -3.70
CA LEU A 182 13.29 19.83 -3.95
C LEU A 182 12.06 19.79 -4.89
N ARG A 183 12.09 18.90 -5.91
CA ARG A 183 10.94 18.71 -6.82
C ARG A 183 9.76 18.09 -6.12
N SER A 184 9.96 16.99 -5.41
CA SER A 184 8.89 16.29 -4.71
C SER A 184 8.31 17.13 -3.58
N ALA A 185 9.15 17.89 -2.86
CA ALA A 185 8.71 18.84 -1.86
C ALA A 185 7.80 19.93 -2.47
N ALA A 186 8.21 20.49 -3.62
CA ALA A 186 7.39 21.45 -4.35
C ALA A 186 6.05 20.84 -4.79
N GLN A 187 6.05 19.62 -5.30
CA GLN A 187 4.84 18.90 -5.69
C GLN A 187 3.93 18.65 -4.48
N GLY A 188 4.48 18.24 -3.34
CA GLY A 188 3.74 18.02 -2.10
C GLY A 188 3.03 19.28 -1.61
N ILE A 189 3.72 20.43 -1.62
CA ILE A 189 3.13 21.71 -1.23
C ILE A 189 2.02 22.13 -2.19
N VAL A 190 2.21 21.96 -3.49
CA VAL A 190 1.16 22.29 -4.47
C VAL A 190 -0.05 21.37 -4.30
N ALA A 191 0.18 20.06 -4.14
CA ALA A 191 -0.88 19.10 -3.92
C ALA A 191 -1.67 19.42 -2.65
N LEU A 192 -0.99 19.70 -1.53
CA LEU A 192 -1.61 20.12 -0.28
C LEU A 192 -2.54 21.33 -0.47
N ASN A 193 -2.04 22.40 -1.09
CA ASN A 193 -2.82 23.60 -1.33
C ASN A 193 -3.98 23.37 -2.32
N PHE A 194 -3.78 22.50 -3.32
CA PHE A 194 -4.82 22.12 -4.26
C PHE A 194 -5.93 21.29 -3.59
N TYR A 195 -5.58 20.33 -2.73
CA TYR A 195 -6.53 19.49 -2.03
C TYR A 195 -7.38 20.29 -1.03
N GLU A 196 -6.78 21.21 -0.29
CA GLU A 196 -7.55 22.15 0.55
C GLU A 196 -8.50 23.01 -0.28
N TRP A 197 -8.03 23.52 -1.43
CA TRP A 197 -8.89 24.27 -2.35
C TRP A 197 -10.04 23.40 -2.87
N LEU A 198 -9.76 22.15 -3.24
CA LEU A 198 -10.74 21.20 -3.76
C LEU A 198 -11.86 20.97 -2.73
N ILE A 199 -11.50 20.68 -1.49
CA ILE A 199 -12.46 20.46 -0.39
C ILE A 199 -13.28 21.73 -0.13
N LYS A 200 -12.62 22.87 0.06
CA LYS A 200 -13.29 24.14 0.44
C LYS A 200 -14.17 24.74 -0.66
N LYS A 201 -13.82 24.54 -1.93
CA LYS A 201 -14.50 25.19 -3.06
C LYS A 201 -15.44 24.30 -3.86
N ARG A 202 -15.19 22.98 -3.85
CA ARG A 202 -16.01 22.03 -4.59
C ARG A 202 -16.92 21.22 -3.70
N GLY A 203 -16.57 21.07 -2.42
CA GLY A 203 -17.28 20.22 -1.46
C GLY A 203 -17.09 18.73 -1.80
N LEU A 204 -16.48 17.99 -0.89
CA LEU A 204 -16.34 16.55 -1.02
C LEU A 204 -17.28 15.85 -0.04
N SER A 205 -18.02 14.87 -0.54
CA SER A 205 -18.86 14.00 0.29
C SER A 205 -18.05 12.80 0.81
N ALA A 206 -17.08 12.33 0.03
CA ALA A 206 -16.14 11.29 0.42
C ALA A 206 -14.91 11.28 -0.49
N VAL A 207 -13.85 10.65 0.00
CA VAL A 207 -12.61 10.35 -0.73
C VAL A 207 -12.36 8.85 -0.67
N LEU A 208 -12.10 8.23 -1.80
CA LEU A 208 -11.78 6.81 -1.93
C LEU A 208 -10.36 6.66 -2.45
N LEU A 209 -9.53 5.97 -1.70
CA LEU A 209 -8.10 5.84 -1.97
C LEU A 209 -7.68 4.37 -1.98
N SER A 210 -6.79 4.04 -2.91
CA SER A 210 -6.10 2.75 -2.95
C SER A 210 -5.00 2.62 -1.88
N HIS A 211 -4.37 3.76 -1.54
CA HIS A 211 -3.25 3.84 -0.60
C HIS A 211 -3.38 5.07 0.28
N ASP A 212 -2.80 5.01 1.47
CA ASP A 212 -2.69 6.13 2.41
C ASP A 212 -1.36 6.88 2.32
N SER A 213 -0.57 6.59 1.29
CA SER A 213 0.77 7.11 1.02
C SER A 213 0.85 7.85 -0.30
N TYR A 214 1.95 8.54 -0.50
CA TYR A 214 2.31 9.31 -1.69
C TYR A 214 1.54 10.62 -1.85
N ILE A 215 2.25 11.61 -2.39
CA ILE A 215 1.70 12.95 -2.67
C ILE A 215 0.44 12.89 -3.55
N GLY A 216 0.44 11.97 -4.52
CA GLY A 216 -0.64 11.85 -5.51
C GLY A 216 -1.88 11.12 -5.02
N ILE A 217 -1.85 10.47 -3.85
CA ILE A 217 -2.93 9.62 -3.33
C ILE A 217 -3.17 9.92 -1.85
N GLY A 218 -2.32 9.43 -0.95
CA GLY A 218 -2.51 9.47 0.49
C GLY A 218 -2.60 10.87 1.08
N LEU A 219 -1.90 11.84 0.50
CA LEU A 219 -1.96 13.22 0.99
C LEU A 219 -3.39 13.81 0.92
N LEU A 220 -4.20 13.44 -0.10
CA LEU A 220 -5.61 13.89 -0.13
C LEU A 220 -6.40 13.33 1.06
N GLY A 221 -6.15 12.08 1.46
CA GLY A 221 -6.78 11.47 2.64
C GLY A 221 -6.48 12.24 3.92
N LYS A 222 -5.22 12.63 4.12
CA LYS A 222 -4.79 13.42 5.28
C LYS A 222 -5.45 14.81 5.32
N VAL A 223 -5.54 15.46 4.16
CA VAL A 223 -6.25 16.74 4.02
C VAL A 223 -7.76 16.56 4.27
N ALA A 224 -8.35 15.48 3.76
CA ALA A 224 -9.76 15.16 3.95
C ALA A 224 -10.09 14.94 5.44
N HIS A 225 -9.25 14.18 6.17
CA HIS A 225 -9.41 13.99 7.62
C HIS A 225 -9.40 15.33 8.38
N GLN A 226 -8.46 16.23 8.06
CA GLN A 226 -8.39 17.57 8.68
C GLN A 226 -9.66 18.37 8.47
N HIS A 227 -10.37 18.12 7.38
CA HIS A 227 -11.64 18.79 7.04
C HIS A 227 -12.88 17.93 7.32
N GLN A 228 -12.75 16.84 8.08
CA GLN A 228 -13.84 15.95 8.46
C GLN A 228 -14.59 15.34 7.24
N VAL A 229 -13.91 15.19 6.12
CA VAL A 229 -14.44 14.48 4.96
C VAL A 229 -14.16 12.99 5.13
N PRO A 230 -15.17 12.11 5.00
CA PRO A 230 -14.97 10.67 5.09
C PRO A 230 -13.93 10.15 4.08
N VAL A 231 -13.00 9.32 4.53
CA VAL A 231 -11.99 8.67 3.70
C VAL A 231 -12.18 7.16 3.77
N TYR A 232 -12.24 6.53 2.62
CA TYR A 232 -12.38 5.09 2.48
C TYR A 232 -11.18 4.50 1.75
N HIS A 233 -10.69 3.38 2.25
CA HIS A 233 -9.73 2.52 1.56
C HIS A 233 -10.46 1.22 1.24
N ALA A 234 -10.57 0.91 -0.04
CA ALA A 234 -11.28 -0.28 -0.49
C ALA A 234 -10.39 -1.13 -1.39
N ASN A 235 -10.45 -2.41 -1.15
CA ASN A 235 -9.87 -3.44 -2.00
C ASN A 235 -10.87 -4.60 -2.13
N PRO A 236 -10.63 -5.64 -2.92
CA PRO A 236 -11.58 -6.73 -3.10
C PRO A 236 -11.96 -7.50 -1.83
N TYR A 237 -11.20 -7.31 -0.74
CA TYR A 237 -11.39 -8.05 0.50
C TYR A 237 -11.99 -7.22 1.63
N GLU A 238 -11.78 -5.90 1.60
CA GLU A 238 -12.16 -5.04 2.70
C GLU A 238 -12.43 -3.60 2.26
N ILE A 239 -13.33 -2.95 2.98
CA ILE A 239 -13.54 -1.52 2.91
C ILE A 239 -13.32 -0.97 4.31
N ILE A 240 -12.44 0.01 4.42
CA ILE A 240 -12.09 0.63 5.69
C ILE A 240 -12.39 2.12 5.58
N ARG A 241 -13.20 2.62 6.49
CA ARG A 241 -13.34 4.06 6.71
C ARG A 241 -12.31 4.48 7.73
N THR A 242 -11.44 5.41 7.36
CA THR A 242 -10.41 5.95 8.25
C THR A 242 -10.80 7.33 8.76
N ARG A 243 -10.28 7.70 9.94
CA ARG A 243 -10.51 8.99 10.59
C ARG A 243 -9.25 9.78 10.83
N GLY A 244 -8.11 9.14 10.68
CA GLY A 244 -6.81 9.73 10.91
C GLY A 244 -5.71 9.04 10.10
N ASN A 245 -4.51 9.54 10.25
CA ASN A 245 -3.33 8.97 9.61
C ASN A 245 -2.99 7.62 10.26
N PHE A 246 -2.68 6.62 9.46
CA PHE A 246 -2.25 5.27 9.87
C PHE A 246 -3.23 4.47 10.74
N GLU A 247 -4.42 4.95 10.99
CA GLU A 247 -5.41 4.21 11.79
C GLU A 247 -5.84 2.91 11.14
N ILE A 248 -5.76 2.83 9.81
CA ILE A 248 -6.06 1.62 9.04
C ILE A 248 -5.30 0.39 9.52
N TYR A 249 -4.07 0.56 10.02
CA TYR A 249 -3.21 -0.56 10.44
C TYR A 249 -3.32 -0.89 11.93
N LYS A 250 -3.89 -0.01 12.75
CA LYS A 250 -4.14 -0.30 14.18
C LYS A 250 -5.03 -1.52 14.40
N ARG A 251 -5.84 -1.88 13.39
CA ARG A 251 -6.68 -3.09 13.43
C ARG A 251 -5.90 -4.37 13.70
N PHE A 252 -4.63 -4.43 13.34
CA PHE A 252 -3.81 -5.60 13.58
C PHE A 252 -3.70 -5.96 15.07
N LEU A 253 -3.75 -4.96 15.94
CA LEU A 253 -3.78 -5.16 17.40
C LEU A 253 -5.09 -5.79 17.90
N ASP A 254 -6.17 -5.65 17.12
CA ASP A 254 -7.48 -6.17 17.47
C ASP A 254 -7.76 -7.57 16.87
N TYR A 255 -6.86 -8.11 16.06
CA TYR A 255 -7.02 -9.43 15.44
C TYR A 255 -7.40 -10.55 16.43
N PRO A 256 -6.73 -10.69 17.60
CA PRO A 256 -7.16 -11.70 18.57
C PRO A 256 -8.59 -11.48 19.06
N LYS A 257 -9.01 -10.23 19.28
CA LYS A 257 -10.39 -9.92 19.73
C LYS A 257 -11.43 -10.27 18.65
N TYR A 258 -11.12 -10.01 17.39
CA TYR A 258 -12.00 -10.40 16.27
C TYR A 258 -12.19 -11.90 16.24
N PHE A 259 -11.10 -12.66 16.35
CA PHE A 259 -11.19 -14.10 16.38
C PHE A 259 -12.03 -14.60 17.57
N GLU A 260 -11.80 -14.05 18.77
CA GLU A 260 -12.55 -14.43 19.96
C GLU A 260 -14.04 -14.08 19.90
N SER A 261 -14.44 -13.12 19.10
CA SER A 261 -15.85 -12.74 18.90
C SER A 261 -16.63 -13.70 17.98
N LEU A 262 -15.95 -14.63 17.31
CA LEU A 262 -16.57 -15.62 16.43
C LEU A 262 -17.22 -16.77 17.22
N SER A 263 -18.23 -17.43 16.66
CA SER A 263 -18.76 -18.67 17.24
C SER A 263 -17.72 -19.79 17.23
N GLU A 264 -17.84 -20.74 18.15
CA GLU A 264 -16.86 -21.84 18.26
C GLU A 264 -16.80 -22.68 16.97
N ASP A 265 -17.94 -22.96 16.34
CA ASP A 265 -17.99 -23.71 15.08
C ASP A 265 -17.25 -22.97 13.98
N TRP A 266 -17.40 -21.63 13.93
CA TRP A 266 -16.72 -20.81 12.94
C TRP A 266 -15.21 -20.69 13.20
N LYS A 267 -14.80 -20.59 14.47
CA LYS A 267 -13.38 -20.63 14.84
C LYS A 267 -12.72 -21.92 14.37
N GLN A 268 -13.36 -23.06 14.63
CA GLN A 268 -12.84 -24.37 14.21
C GLN A 268 -12.72 -24.48 12.68
N GLU A 269 -13.75 -24.06 11.95
CA GLU A 269 -13.73 -24.07 10.48
C GLU A 269 -12.61 -23.17 9.92
N LEU A 270 -12.44 -21.97 10.47
CA LEU A 270 -11.40 -21.04 10.03
C LEU A 270 -9.98 -21.56 10.36
N LEU A 271 -9.76 -22.14 11.53
CA LEU A 271 -8.48 -22.76 11.90
C LEU A 271 -8.15 -23.94 10.99
N PHE A 272 -9.14 -24.78 10.69
CA PHE A 272 -8.96 -25.90 9.75
C PHE A 272 -8.57 -25.42 8.35
N ARG A 273 -9.25 -24.40 7.81
CA ARG A 273 -8.90 -23.79 6.53
C ARG A 273 -7.51 -23.16 6.55
N ALA A 274 -7.21 -22.43 7.60
CA ALA A 274 -5.90 -21.79 7.78
C ALA A 274 -4.76 -22.79 7.77
N ALA A 275 -4.92 -23.91 8.49
CA ALA A 275 -3.94 -24.99 8.50
C ALA A 275 -3.75 -25.60 7.12
N ASN A 276 -4.84 -25.97 6.43
CA ASN A 276 -4.78 -26.55 5.10
C ASN A 276 -4.13 -25.61 4.07
N ASP A 277 -4.51 -24.35 4.07
CA ASP A 277 -3.97 -23.39 3.11
C ASP A 277 -2.51 -23.07 3.38
N LEU A 278 -2.12 -22.95 4.65
CA LEU A 278 -0.72 -22.74 4.99
C LEU A 278 0.14 -23.94 4.63
N ASP A 279 -0.34 -25.17 4.84
CA ASP A 279 0.36 -26.39 4.43
C ASP A 279 0.52 -26.46 2.89
N ARG A 280 -0.53 -26.16 2.13
CA ARG A 280 -0.48 -26.09 0.65
C ARG A 280 0.53 -25.04 0.19
N ARG A 281 0.51 -23.86 0.82
CA ARG A 281 1.46 -22.78 0.53
C ARG A 281 2.90 -23.19 0.82
N LEU A 282 3.14 -23.77 1.98
CA LEU A 282 4.49 -24.25 2.39
C LEU A 282 4.96 -25.43 1.56
N SER A 283 4.06 -26.24 0.97
CA SER A 283 4.40 -27.27 0.00
C SER A 283 4.76 -26.73 -1.39
N GLY A 284 4.56 -25.44 -1.63
CA GLY A 284 4.95 -24.77 -2.87
C GLY A 284 3.80 -24.37 -3.79
N GLU A 285 2.55 -24.52 -3.36
CA GLU A 285 1.40 -24.08 -4.15
C GLU A 285 1.35 -22.56 -4.23
N VAL A 286 1.02 -22.03 -5.42
CA VAL A 286 1.01 -20.60 -5.72
C VAL A 286 -0.39 -20.03 -5.55
N GLY A 287 -0.49 -18.77 -5.11
CA GLY A 287 -1.77 -18.04 -5.00
C GLY A 287 -2.49 -18.22 -3.67
N ILE A 288 -2.03 -19.12 -2.80
CA ILE A 288 -2.66 -19.36 -1.50
C ILE A 288 -2.33 -18.23 -0.53
N GLY A 289 -3.34 -17.53 -0.04
CA GLY A 289 -3.22 -16.42 0.92
C GLY A 289 -2.55 -15.15 0.38
N LEU A 290 -1.90 -15.22 -0.78
CA LEU A 290 -1.29 -14.08 -1.49
C LEU A 290 -1.59 -14.21 -2.99
N PRO A 291 -2.77 -13.82 -3.42
CA PRO A 291 -3.26 -14.03 -4.77
C PRO A 291 -2.43 -13.36 -5.87
N HIS A 292 -1.66 -12.33 -5.53
CA HIS A 292 -0.80 -11.62 -6.49
C HIS A 292 0.51 -12.36 -6.82
N GLN A 293 0.85 -13.39 -6.05
CA GLN A 293 2.08 -14.13 -6.29
C GLN A 293 1.95 -15.07 -7.49
N THR A 294 2.86 -14.94 -8.44
CA THR A 294 2.96 -15.80 -9.61
C THR A 294 3.95 -16.96 -9.44
N MET A 295 4.74 -16.95 -8.36
CA MET A 295 5.79 -17.93 -8.07
C MET A 295 5.82 -18.29 -6.58
N SER A 296 6.02 -19.58 -6.27
CA SER A 296 6.15 -20.03 -4.89
C SER A 296 7.51 -19.65 -4.27
N ALA A 297 7.50 -19.25 -3.01
CA ALA A 297 8.70 -19.06 -2.19
C ALA A 297 9.18 -20.37 -1.50
N PHE A 298 8.43 -21.47 -1.66
CA PHE A 298 8.62 -22.72 -0.92
C PHE A 298 8.93 -23.94 -1.81
N GLY A 299 8.91 -23.78 -3.13
CA GLY A 299 9.29 -24.87 -4.05
C GLY A 299 10.74 -25.34 -3.83
N ASN A 300 11.01 -26.60 -4.16
CA ASN A 300 12.31 -27.26 -3.95
C ASN A 300 13.44 -26.77 -4.89
N THR A 301 13.57 -25.48 -5.11
CA THR A 301 14.60 -24.91 -5.96
C THR A 301 15.68 -24.23 -5.11
N GLY A 302 16.86 -24.80 -5.07
CA GLY A 302 18.02 -24.21 -4.44
C GLY A 302 19.27 -24.54 -5.22
N ASN A 303 19.74 -23.59 -6.05
CA ASN A 303 21.00 -23.73 -6.79
C ASN A 303 22.20 -23.10 -6.07
N TYR A 304 21.98 -22.44 -4.92
CA TYR A 304 23.04 -21.81 -4.15
C TYR A 304 23.78 -22.85 -3.31
N ARG A 305 25.11 -22.93 -3.47
CA ARG A 305 25.94 -23.84 -2.67
C ARG A 305 26.36 -23.13 -1.39
N PHE A 306 25.78 -23.55 -0.26
CA PHE A 306 26.24 -23.14 1.05
C PHE A 306 27.55 -23.86 1.40
N GLY A 307 28.35 -23.25 2.28
CA GLY A 307 29.52 -23.88 2.90
C GLY A 307 29.12 -25.04 3.83
N SER A 308 29.74 -25.15 5.02
CA SER A 308 29.35 -26.18 5.97
C SER A 308 27.88 -26.07 6.39
N LYS A 309 27.21 -27.22 6.44
CA LYS A 309 25.84 -27.30 6.97
C LYS A 309 25.79 -27.06 8.48
N ASP A 310 26.90 -27.24 9.18
CA ASP A 310 26.99 -27.09 10.62
C ASP A 310 27.03 -25.62 11.06
N ASN A 311 27.44 -24.72 10.18
CA ASN A 311 27.46 -23.30 10.48
C ASN A 311 26.05 -22.76 10.65
N ARG A 312 25.83 -22.01 11.73
CA ARG A 312 24.59 -21.27 11.99
C ARG A 312 24.44 -20.14 10.98
N LYS A 313 23.26 -19.99 10.43
CA LYS A 313 22.98 -19.00 9.39
C LYS A 313 21.79 -18.14 9.72
N ALA A 314 21.92 -16.85 9.42
CA ALA A 314 20.88 -15.85 9.54
C ALA A 314 20.50 -15.29 8.17
N LEU A 315 19.23 -14.97 8.01
CA LEU A 315 18.65 -14.39 6.81
C LEU A 315 18.25 -12.94 7.05
N ILE A 316 18.55 -12.06 6.09
CA ILE A 316 17.92 -10.76 5.97
C ILE A 316 16.99 -10.84 4.75
N ALA A 317 15.69 -10.89 5.01
CA ALA A 317 14.69 -10.93 3.94
C ALA A 317 14.26 -9.50 3.62
N THR A 318 14.73 -8.98 2.48
CA THR A 318 14.52 -7.58 2.12
C THR A 318 13.19 -7.37 1.41
N HIS A 319 12.68 -6.15 1.51
CA HIS A 319 11.60 -5.60 0.69
C HIS A 319 12.17 -4.87 -0.53
N CYS A 320 11.28 -4.36 -1.37
CA CYS A 320 11.68 -3.47 -2.46
C CYS A 320 12.07 -2.10 -1.88
N PHE A 321 13.31 -1.66 -2.13
CA PHE A 321 13.82 -0.37 -1.61
C PHE A 321 13.02 0.85 -2.10
N PHE A 322 12.33 0.70 -3.22
CA PHE A 322 11.63 1.79 -3.90
C PHE A 322 10.11 1.74 -3.68
N ASP A 323 9.67 0.88 -2.78
CA ASP A 323 8.29 0.85 -2.34
C ASP A 323 8.14 1.58 -1.00
N ASN A 324 6.93 1.58 -0.47
CA ASN A 324 6.55 2.28 0.75
C ASN A 324 7.09 1.57 2.02
N PRO A 325 8.22 1.98 2.61
CA PRO A 325 8.72 1.36 3.84
C PRO A 325 7.83 1.62 5.07
N HIS A 326 6.97 2.62 5.01
CA HIS A 326 6.03 2.96 6.08
C HIS A 326 4.60 2.47 5.78
N ALA A 327 4.49 1.36 5.00
CA ALA A 327 3.19 0.82 4.57
C ALA A 327 2.26 0.44 5.73
N TYR A 328 2.80 0.14 6.90
CA TYR A 328 2.04 -0.27 8.07
C TYR A 328 2.21 0.67 9.29
N ASP A 329 2.60 1.90 9.08
CA ASP A 329 2.89 2.90 10.10
C ASP A 329 4.39 3.17 10.29
N GLU A 330 4.78 3.72 11.41
CA GLU A 330 6.16 4.14 11.65
C GLU A 330 7.12 2.94 11.66
N MET A 331 8.18 3.10 10.91
CA MET A 331 9.31 2.21 10.90
C MET A 331 10.41 2.76 11.82
N ILE A 332 11.17 1.90 12.51
CA ILE A 332 12.32 2.27 13.35
C ILE A 332 13.36 3.08 12.53
N PHE A 333 13.46 2.76 11.26
CA PHE A 333 14.41 3.34 10.30
C PHE A 333 13.70 4.30 9.34
N SER A 334 14.46 5.17 8.71
CA SER A 334 13.91 6.08 7.71
C SER A 334 13.45 5.36 6.44
N ASP A 335 14.11 4.24 6.11
CA ASP A 335 13.82 3.41 4.95
C ASP A 335 14.50 2.03 5.07
N PHE A 336 14.27 1.17 4.07
CA PHE A 336 14.88 -0.15 4.03
C PHE A 336 16.40 -0.12 3.84
N TRP A 337 16.93 0.94 3.25
CA TRP A 337 18.38 1.12 3.08
C TRP A 337 19.07 1.41 4.41
N GLU A 338 18.52 2.30 5.24
CA GLU A 338 19.03 2.56 6.59
C GLU A 338 18.94 1.30 7.45
N TRP A 339 17.81 0.58 7.42
CA TRP A 339 17.64 -0.68 8.13
C TRP A 339 18.70 -1.71 7.74
N LEU A 340 18.93 -1.88 6.46
CA LEU A 340 19.88 -2.87 5.95
C LEU A 340 21.34 -2.52 6.30
N ASN A 341 21.71 -1.23 6.20
CA ASN A 341 23.02 -0.76 6.63
C ASN A 341 23.22 -0.94 8.15
N PHE A 342 22.19 -0.69 8.94
CA PHE A 342 22.24 -0.92 10.39
C PHE A 342 22.50 -2.39 10.71
N LEU A 343 21.82 -3.32 10.08
CA LEU A 343 22.06 -4.74 10.26
C LEU A 343 23.47 -5.13 9.78
N ALA A 344 23.87 -4.66 8.61
CA ALA A 344 25.19 -4.91 8.05
C ALA A 344 26.31 -4.48 9.00
N GLU A 345 26.21 -3.29 9.60
CA GLU A 345 27.19 -2.77 10.54
C GLU A 345 27.26 -3.62 11.83
N ASN A 346 26.09 -3.99 12.39
CA ASN A 346 26.02 -4.68 13.68
C ASN A 346 26.25 -6.21 13.59
N THR A 347 26.41 -6.74 12.37
CA THR A 347 26.68 -8.17 12.15
C THR A 347 28.09 -8.48 11.66
N LYS A 348 28.97 -7.47 11.55
CA LYS A 348 30.36 -7.63 11.06
C LYS A 348 31.17 -8.68 11.80
N ASN A 349 30.95 -8.77 13.11
CA ASN A 349 31.70 -9.67 14.00
C ASN A 349 30.84 -10.85 14.48
N SER A 350 29.73 -11.11 13.83
CA SER A 350 28.82 -12.20 14.20
C SER A 350 29.46 -13.57 13.94
N SER A 351 29.18 -14.53 14.82
CA SER A 351 29.53 -15.94 14.62
C SER A 351 28.63 -16.64 13.59
N LEU A 352 27.50 -16.03 13.23
CA LEU A 352 26.59 -16.54 12.20
C LEU A 352 27.02 -16.10 10.82
N GLU A 353 26.77 -16.94 9.82
CA GLU A 353 26.87 -16.53 8.42
C GLU A 353 25.60 -15.78 8.01
N TRP A 354 25.76 -14.55 7.50
CA TRP A 354 24.65 -13.68 7.13
C TRP A 354 24.39 -13.65 5.63
N PHE A 355 23.12 -13.83 5.27
CA PHE A 355 22.66 -13.86 3.88
C PHE A 355 21.52 -12.87 3.66
N ILE A 356 21.53 -12.20 2.53
CA ILE A 356 20.46 -11.32 2.08
C ILE A 356 19.67 -12.03 0.99
N LYS A 357 18.37 -12.17 1.18
CA LYS A 357 17.46 -12.67 0.15
C LYS A 357 16.59 -11.53 -0.36
N PRO A 358 16.76 -11.10 -1.63
CA PRO A 358 15.88 -10.11 -2.25
C PRO A 358 14.44 -10.62 -2.32
N HIS A 359 13.47 -9.70 -2.22
CA HIS A 359 12.09 -10.01 -2.55
C HIS A 359 11.99 -10.49 -4.00
N ARG A 360 11.09 -11.42 -4.31
CA ARG A 360 10.97 -11.93 -5.69
C ARG A 360 10.55 -10.86 -6.68
N ASP A 361 9.54 -10.07 -6.28
CA ASP A 361 8.96 -9.00 -7.09
C ASP A 361 9.67 -7.66 -6.82
N TYR A 362 11.01 -7.65 -6.91
CA TYR A 362 11.78 -6.43 -6.74
C TYR A 362 11.78 -5.56 -8.00
N LEU A 363 11.78 -4.24 -7.80
CA LEU A 363 11.89 -3.27 -8.89
C LEU A 363 13.34 -3.18 -9.41
N PRO A 364 13.54 -2.76 -10.68
CA PRO A 364 14.86 -2.49 -11.25
C PRO A 364 15.69 -1.57 -10.35
N GLY A 365 16.98 -1.82 -10.22
CA GLY A 365 17.89 -1.08 -9.33
C GLY A 365 18.08 -1.71 -7.95
N THR A 366 17.28 -2.72 -7.58
CA THR A 366 17.40 -3.39 -6.27
C THR A 366 18.70 -4.19 -6.17
N LEU A 367 19.05 -4.98 -7.17
CA LEU A 367 20.27 -5.79 -7.14
C LEU A 367 21.52 -4.92 -7.13
N GLU A 368 21.56 -3.88 -7.95
CA GLU A 368 22.66 -2.91 -7.98
C GLU A 368 22.83 -2.19 -6.62
N THR A 369 21.72 -1.98 -5.92
CA THR A 369 21.74 -1.42 -4.55
C THR A 369 22.36 -2.42 -3.57
N LEU A 370 21.99 -3.70 -3.64
CA LEU A 370 22.54 -4.76 -2.79
C LEU A 370 24.02 -5.03 -3.10
N GLU A 371 24.43 -5.01 -4.37
CA GLU A 371 25.83 -5.17 -4.77
C GLU A 371 26.73 -4.07 -4.19
N LYS A 372 26.25 -2.84 -4.14
CA LYS A 372 26.95 -1.74 -3.45
C LYS A 372 27.11 -2.03 -1.96
N LEU A 373 26.05 -2.52 -1.31
CA LEU A 373 26.12 -2.85 0.11
C LEU A 373 27.15 -3.94 0.40
N ILE A 374 27.15 -5.05 -0.33
CA ILE A 374 28.10 -6.15 -0.06
C ILE A 374 29.55 -5.77 -0.40
N THR A 375 29.76 -4.77 -1.26
CA THR A 375 31.09 -4.21 -1.50
C THR A 375 31.65 -3.52 -0.24
N GLU A 376 30.78 -2.85 0.52
CA GLU A 376 31.11 -2.21 1.79
C GLU A 376 31.12 -3.21 2.96
N TYR A 377 30.23 -4.23 2.91
CA TYR A 377 30.04 -5.24 3.94
C TYR A 377 30.25 -6.67 3.40
N PRO A 378 31.49 -7.09 3.12
CA PRO A 378 31.78 -8.35 2.41
C PRO A 378 31.47 -9.62 3.22
N HIS A 379 31.11 -9.52 4.51
CA HIS A 379 30.63 -10.66 5.30
C HIS A 379 29.20 -11.07 4.93
N LEU A 380 28.42 -10.17 4.27
CA LEU A 380 27.08 -10.45 3.77
C LEU A 380 27.15 -11.12 2.39
N LYS A 381 26.27 -12.09 2.16
CA LYS A 381 26.17 -12.82 0.90
C LYS A 381 24.75 -12.67 0.32
N ILE A 382 24.64 -12.34 -0.97
CA ILE A 382 23.33 -12.24 -1.63
C ILE A 382 22.92 -13.61 -2.14
N LEU A 383 21.70 -14.02 -1.81
CA LEU A 383 21.06 -15.21 -2.37
C LEU A 383 20.27 -14.86 -3.64
N PRO A 384 20.13 -15.81 -4.58
CA PRO A 384 19.14 -15.70 -5.64
C PRO A 384 17.74 -15.47 -5.04
N SER A 385 16.95 -14.57 -5.65
CA SER A 385 15.61 -14.24 -5.16
C SER A 385 14.63 -15.42 -5.16
N ASP A 386 14.88 -16.42 -6.00
CA ASP A 386 14.12 -17.66 -6.14
C ASP A 386 14.55 -18.79 -5.16
N THR A 387 15.56 -18.55 -4.32
CA THR A 387 15.97 -19.52 -3.28
C THR A 387 14.81 -19.84 -2.36
N SER A 388 14.42 -21.11 -2.26
CA SER A 388 13.25 -21.50 -1.47
C SER A 388 13.54 -21.49 0.02
N PHE A 389 12.55 -21.15 0.84
CA PHE A 389 12.66 -21.17 2.30
C PHE A 389 12.82 -22.57 2.86
N GLN A 390 12.27 -23.61 2.22
CA GLN A 390 12.51 -25.01 2.55
C GLN A 390 14.00 -25.37 2.41
N TYR A 391 14.63 -24.90 1.32
CA TYR A 391 16.05 -25.12 1.09
C TYR A 391 16.91 -24.39 2.13
N LEU A 392 16.53 -23.18 2.54
CA LEU A 392 17.20 -22.45 3.61
C LEU A 392 17.13 -23.22 4.95
N LYS A 393 15.96 -23.74 5.30
CA LYS A 393 15.78 -24.56 6.51
C LYS A 393 16.69 -25.78 6.51
N GLN A 394 16.77 -26.51 5.39
CA GLN A 394 17.64 -27.68 5.20
C GLN A 394 19.14 -27.34 5.33
N ASN A 395 19.52 -26.08 5.18
CA ASN A 395 20.88 -25.59 5.26
C ASN A 395 21.18 -24.77 6.54
N ASN A 396 20.46 -25.07 7.64
CA ASN A 396 20.68 -24.54 8.96
C ASN A 396 20.48 -23.02 9.12
N PHE A 397 19.54 -22.44 8.35
CA PHE A 397 19.04 -21.10 8.67
C PHE A 397 18.11 -21.19 9.89
N GLU A 398 18.39 -20.40 10.91
CA GLU A 398 17.69 -20.47 12.16
C GLU A 398 16.88 -19.21 12.49
N VAL A 399 17.22 -18.08 11.88
CA VAL A 399 16.56 -16.80 12.11
C VAL A 399 16.48 -15.99 10.82
N ALA A 400 15.40 -15.24 10.67
CA ALA A 400 15.22 -14.27 9.60
C ALA A 400 14.85 -12.89 10.18
N PHE A 401 15.53 -11.86 9.70
CA PHE A 401 15.21 -10.46 9.97
C PHE A 401 14.42 -9.88 8.81
N THR A 402 13.34 -9.20 9.12
CA THR A 402 12.50 -8.48 8.13
C THR A 402 11.87 -7.25 8.76
N CYS A 403 11.37 -6.33 7.96
CA CYS A 403 10.54 -5.25 8.49
C CYS A 403 9.10 -5.70 8.67
N TYR A 404 8.55 -6.34 7.64
CA TYR A 404 7.21 -6.93 7.64
C TYR A 404 7.09 -7.96 6.49
N GLY A 405 5.95 -8.56 6.32
CA GLY A 405 5.66 -9.48 5.22
C GLY A 405 5.14 -10.84 5.68
N SER A 406 4.65 -11.63 4.73
CA SER A 406 4.06 -12.95 5.01
C SER A 406 5.03 -13.93 5.66
N ILE A 407 6.33 -13.76 5.46
CA ILE A 407 7.34 -14.60 6.11
C ILE A 407 7.24 -14.61 7.64
N GLY A 408 6.62 -13.58 8.24
CA GLY A 408 6.38 -13.50 9.68
C GLY A 408 5.56 -14.66 10.24
N HIS A 409 4.61 -15.21 9.48
CA HIS A 409 3.85 -16.40 9.89
C HIS A 409 4.28 -17.67 9.18
N GLU A 410 4.94 -17.55 8.03
CA GLU A 410 5.39 -18.68 7.22
C GLU A 410 6.65 -19.35 7.79
N LEU A 411 7.66 -18.55 8.15
CA LEU A 411 8.95 -19.08 8.59
C LEU A 411 8.93 -19.73 9.97
N PRO A 412 8.22 -19.21 10.99
CA PRO A 412 8.09 -19.92 12.27
C PRO A 412 7.47 -21.30 12.11
N ASN A 413 6.50 -21.45 11.19
CA ASN A 413 5.91 -22.77 10.87
C ASN A 413 6.89 -23.74 10.20
N LEU A 414 7.95 -23.22 9.56
CA LEU A 414 9.08 -24.01 9.06
C LEU A 414 10.19 -24.23 10.11
N GLY A 415 10.06 -23.66 11.30
CA GLY A 415 11.07 -23.73 12.34
C GLY A 415 12.26 -22.78 12.11
N ILE A 416 12.01 -21.60 11.55
CA ILE A 416 12.96 -20.49 11.45
C ILE A 416 12.36 -19.31 12.22
N ALA A 417 13.04 -18.83 13.27
CA ALA A 417 12.59 -17.69 14.04
C ALA A 417 12.53 -16.41 13.19
N VAL A 418 11.61 -15.49 13.49
CA VAL A 418 11.50 -14.22 12.77
C VAL A 418 11.60 -13.03 13.72
N VAL A 419 12.43 -12.06 13.34
CA VAL A 419 12.57 -10.76 14.00
C VAL A 419 12.02 -9.68 13.07
N ASN A 420 10.92 -9.06 13.49
CA ASN A 420 10.32 -7.92 12.77
C ASN A 420 10.93 -6.62 13.30
N CYS A 421 11.39 -5.78 12.35
CA CYS A 421 12.05 -4.50 12.64
C CYS A 421 11.19 -3.28 12.28
N ALA A 422 9.87 -3.47 12.16
CA ALA A 422 8.88 -2.42 11.93
C ALA A 422 7.50 -2.88 12.42
N TYR A 423 6.55 -1.95 12.48
CA TYR A 423 5.14 -2.30 12.70
C TYR A 423 4.65 -3.20 11.55
N ASN A 424 3.87 -4.23 11.86
CA ASN A 424 3.52 -5.27 10.89
C ASN A 424 2.20 -5.96 11.28
N PRO A 425 1.56 -6.70 10.37
CA PRO A 425 0.28 -7.37 10.63
C PRO A 425 0.30 -8.39 11.79
N HIS A 426 1.47 -8.91 12.17
CA HIS A 426 1.63 -9.92 13.21
C HIS A 426 1.77 -9.34 14.63
N ILE A 427 1.74 -8.02 14.77
CA ILE A 427 2.11 -7.29 16.00
C ILE A 427 1.37 -7.72 17.26
N ALA A 428 0.17 -8.29 17.11
CA ALA A 428 -0.63 -8.78 18.23
C ALA A 428 -0.30 -10.22 18.67
N TYR A 429 0.65 -10.89 18.00
CA TYR A 429 0.97 -12.30 18.21
C TYR A 429 2.44 -12.52 18.61
N ASN A 430 2.70 -13.56 19.38
CA ASN A 430 4.02 -13.86 19.95
C ASN A 430 4.83 -14.91 19.17
N PHE A 431 4.42 -15.26 17.95
CA PHE A 431 5.21 -16.17 17.11
C PHE A 431 6.39 -15.47 16.41
N ASN A 432 6.52 -14.16 16.55
CA ASN A 432 7.67 -13.37 16.11
C ASN A 432 8.22 -12.53 17.26
N THR A 433 9.48 -12.17 17.17
CA THR A 433 10.06 -11.10 17.99
C THR A 433 9.81 -9.76 17.30
N HIS A 434 9.12 -8.84 17.97
CA HIS A 434 8.84 -7.51 17.47
C HIS A 434 9.77 -6.50 18.14
N CYS A 435 10.69 -5.90 17.37
CA CYS A 435 11.55 -4.83 17.84
C CYS A 435 10.91 -3.47 17.56
N THR A 436 10.91 -2.59 18.54
CA THR A 436 10.37 -1.22 18.47
C THR A 436 11.49 -0.16 18.50
N SER A 437 12.73 -0.58 18.70
CA SER A 437 13.90 0.27 18.76
C SER A 437 15.17 -0.40 18.23
N LYS A 438 16.15 0.42 17.81
CA LYS A 438 17.49 -0.05 17.41
C LYS A 438 18.18 -0.81 18.54
N ASN A 439 17.98 -0.41 19.81
CA ASN A 439 18.57 -1.08 20.96
C ASN A 439 18.01 -2.49 21.17
N GLU A 440 16.72 -2.71 20.92
CA GLU A 440 16.12 -4.04 20.99
C GLU A 440 16.67 -4.96 19.89
N ILE A 441 16.89 -4.44 18.69
CA ILE A 441 17.53 -5.21 17.61
C ILE A 441 18.95 -5.61 18.01
N ILE A 442 19.74 -4.70 18.60
CA ILE A 442 21.08 -5.01 19.11
C ILE A 442 21.01 -6.06 20.21
N ALA A 443 20.04 -5.98 21.12
CA ALA A 443 19.87 -6.99 22.18
C ALA A 443 19.58 -8.38 21.60
N VAL A 444 18.72 -8.46 20.59
CA VAL A 444 18.43 -9.71 19.87
C VAL A 444 19.68 -10.25 19.16
N LEU A 445 20.45 -9.40 18.48
CA LEU A 445 21.70 -9.80 17.81
C LEU A 445 22.69 -10.36 18.83
N ASN A 446 22.86 -9.72 19.98
CA ASN A 446 23.75 -10.18 21.06
C ASN A 446 23.28 -11.51 21.68
N GLU A 447 21.97 -11.75 21.76
CA GLU A 447 21.44 -13.02 22.27
C GLU A 447 21.64 -14.16 21.26
N LEU A 448 21.52 -13.88 19.96
CA LEU A 448 21.82 -14.84 18.89
C LEU A 448 23.27 -15.35 18.91
N GLU A 449 24.22 -14.55 19.38
CA GLU A 449 25.62 -15.00 19.53
C GLU A 449 25.76 -16.07 20.61
N LYS A 450 24.88 -16.09 21.62
CA LYS A 450 24.94 -17.03 22.77
C LYS A 450 24.11 -18.29 22.54
N SER A 451 22.91 -18.14 21.94
CA SER A 451 21.94 -19.23 21.82
C SER A 451 21.08 -19.09 20.55
N ARG A 452 20.35 -20.15 20.21
CA ARG A 452 19.28 -20.09 19.21
C ARG A 452 18.05 -19.44 19.83
N MET A 453 17.29 -18.73 18.99
CA MET A 453 15.98 -18.22 19.41
C MET A 453 14.99 -19.37 19.58
N GLU A 454 14.13 -19.25 20.55
CA GLU A 454 12.97 -20.12 20.71
C GLU A 454 11.94 -19.79 19.62
N ILE A 455 11.32 -20.83 19.08
CA ILE A 455 10.31 -20.69 18.04
C ILE A 455 8.95 -20.97 18.67
N ASN A 456 8.11 -19.96 18.72
CA ASN A 456 6.70 -20.10 19.06
C ASN A 456 5.88 -20.21 17.77
N THR A 457 4.90 -21.10 17.72
CA THR A 457 3.96 -21.26 16.61
C THR A 457 2.51 -20.98 17.03
N ASP A 458 2.30 -20.68 18.30
CA ASP A 458 0.97 -20.42 18.83
C ASP A 458 0.36 -19.17 18.16
N GLY A 459 -0.89 -19.30 17.73
CA GLY A 459 -1.61 -18.21 17.10
C GLY A 459 -1.35 -18.01 15.59
N ILE A 460 -0.44 -18.76 14.95
CA ILE A 460 -0.18 -18.64 13.51
C ILE A 460 -1.47 -18.88 12.69
N TYR A 461 -2.20 -19.96 12.97
CA TYR A 461 -3.44 -20.28 12.26
C TYR A 461 -4.55 -19.28 12.59
N GLN A 462 -4.61 -18.80 13.83
CA GLN A 462 -5.53 -17.74 14.24
C GLN A 462 -5.24 -16.44 13.45
N PHE A 463 -3.98 -16.01 13.40
CA PHE A 463 -3.56 -14.87 12.59
C PHE A 463 -3.96 -15.07 11.13
N TYR A 464 -3.59 -16.23 10.55
CA TYR A 464 -3.85 -16.51 9.14
C TYR A 464 -5.35 -16.49 8.82
N ALA A 465 -6.17 -17.06 9.71
CA ALA A 465 -7.61 -17.07 9.60
C ALA A 465 -8.19 -15.64 9.59
N VAL A 466 -7.82 -14.82 10.56
CA VAL A 466 -8.29 -13.44 10.64
C VAL A 466 -7.80 -12.60 9.45
N HIS A 467 -6.54 -12.76 9.08
CA HIS A 467 -5.93 -11.96 8.02
C HIS A 467 -6.48 -12.28 6.62
N ASN A 468 -6.86 -13.54 6.36
CA ASN A 468 -7.25 -13.99 5.02
C ASN A 468 -8.73 -14.32 4.85
N TYR A 469 -9.50 -14.59 5.93
CA TYR A 469 -10.86 -15.12 5.81
C TYR A 469 -11.95 -14.35 6.55
N LEU A 470 -11.61 -13.34 7.34
CA LEU A 470 -12.65 -12.46 7.90
C LEU A 470 -13.54 -11.86 6.83
N MET A 471 -12.98 -11.79 5.62
CA MET A 471 -13.68 -11.30 4.45
C MET A 471 -13.51 -12.31 3.32
N ARG A 472 -14.61 -12.77 2.79
CA ARG A 472 -14.62 -13.70 1.66
C ARG A 472 -14.74 -12.92 0.36
N PRO A 473 -13.93 -13.22 -0.68
CA PRO A 473 -14.11 -12.65 -2.01
C PRO A 473 -15.51 -12.90 -2.58
N ASP A 474 -16.11 -14.07 -2.29
CA ASP A 474 -17.47 -14.44 -2.69
C ASP A 474 -18.56 -13.57 -2.02
N ASP A 475 -18.22 -12.90 -0.94
CA ASP A 475 -19.12 -11.94 -0.32
C ASP A 475 -19.33 -10.67 -1.18
N PHE A 476 -18.44 -10.39 -2.14
CA PHE A 476 -18.49 -9.20 -2.97
C PHE A 476 -18.77 -9.51 -4.45
N PHE A 477 -17.73 -9.92 -5.19
CA PHE A 477 -17.76 -9.99 -6.64
C PHE A 477 -17.78 -11.41 -7.17
N PHE A 478 -17.31 -12.37 -6.39
CA PHE A 478 -17.06 -13.71 -6.84
C PHE A 478 -18.09 -14.66 -6.25
N SER A 479 -18.58 -15.60 -7.06
CA SER A 479 -19.53 -16.61 -6.61
C SER A 479 -18.84 -17.73 -5.82
N SER A 480 -17.51 -17.80 -5.90
CA SER A 480 -16.71 -18.80 -5.20
C SER A 480 -15.24 -18.36 -5.05
N MET A 481 -14.53 -18.99 -4.12
CA MET A 481 -13.10 -18.80 -3.98
C MET A 481 -12.32 -19.23 -5.24
N ASN A 482 -12.81 -20.22 -5.98
CA ASN A 482 -12.17 -20.66 -7.21
C ASN A 482 -12.23 -19.59 -8.30
N GLU A 483 -13.36 -18.92 -8.50
CA GLU A 483 -13.48 -17.79 -9.42
C GLU A 483 -12.54 -16.67 -9.05
N TYR A 484 -12.44 -16.37 -7.76
CA TYR A 484 -11.49 -15.37 -7.27
C TYR A 484 -10.04 -15.76 -7.57
N GLN A 485 -9.66 -17.03 -7.35
CA GLN A 485 -8.31 -17.51 -7.63
C GLN A 485 -7.99 -17.47 -9.13
N GLU A 486 -8.94 -17.76 -10.00
CA GLU A 486 -8.75 -17.59 -11.46
C GLU A 486 -8.55 -16.11 -11.84
N TYR A 487 -9.36 -15.24 -11.28
CA TYR A 487 -9.25 -13.79 -11.51
C TYR A 487 -7.89 -13.24 -11.11
N VAL A 488 -7.38 -13.61 -9.94
CA VAL A 488 -6.12 -13.06 -9.43
C VAL A 488 -4.89 -13.58 -10.16
N LYS A 489 -5.00 -14.64 -10.95
CA LYS A 489 -3.91 -15.10 -11.84
C LYS A 489 -3.57 -14.05 -12.90
N ASP A 490 -4.55 -13.27 -13.36
CA ASP A 490 -4.34 -12.16 -14.29
C ASP A 490 -5.25 -10.96 -13.94
N PRO A 491 -4.98 -10.28 -12.82
CA PRO A 491 -5.82 -9.19 -12.32
C PRO A 491 -5.81 -7.95 -13.21
N LEU A 492 -4.93 -7.91 -14.21
CA LEU A 492 -4.86 -6.83 -15.22
C LEU A 492 -5.73 -7.12 -16.44
N ASN A 493 -6.31 -8.31 -16.51
CA ASN A 493 -7.20 -8.70 -17.58
C ASN A 493 -8.63 -8.19 -17.34
N PHE A 494 -9.00 -7.10 -18.00
CA PHE A 494 -10.32 -6.51 -17.85
C PHE A 494 -11.45 -7.38 -18.41
N ASP A 495 -11.18 -8.24 -19.37
CA ASP A 495 -12.18 -9.17 -19.90
C ASP A 495 -12.54 -10.22 -18.82
N LEU A 496 -11.51 -10.74 -18.14
CA LEU A 496 -11.68 -11.65 -17.00
C LEU A 496 -12.40 -10.95 -15.83
N CYS A 497 -12.06 -9.69 -15.56
CA CYS A 497 -12.77 -8.87 -14.58
C CYS A 497 -14.27 -8.77 -14.88
N ASN A 498 -14.63 -8.56 -16.15
CA ASN A 498 -16.03 -8.48 -16.58
C ASN A 498 -16.77 -9.80 -16.39
N GLU A 499 -16.12 -10.91 -16.72
CA GLU A 499 -16.72 -12.25 -16.58
C GLU A 499 -17.13 -12.54 -15.13
N PHE A 500 -16.27 -12.21 -14.17
CA PHE A 500 -16.53 -12.49 -12.76
C PHE A 500 -17.35 -11.40 -12.05
N ILE A 501 -17.19 -10.15 -12.42
CA ILE A 501 -17.78 -9.02 -11.67
C ILE A 501 -19.18 -8.70 -12.18
N LYS A 502 -19.42 -8.76 -13.50
CA LYS A 502 -20.72 -8.40 -14.11
C LYS A 502 -21.90 -9.16 -13.51
N PRO A 503 -21.86 -10.50 -13.30
CA PRO A 503 -22.96 -11.23 -12.72
C PRO A 503 -23.30 -10.82 -11.28
N ASN A 504 -22.29 -10.38 -10.52
CA ASN A 504 -22.43 -10.07 -9.10
C ASN A 504 -22.54 -8.55 -8.81
N TRP A 505 -22.56 -7.71 -9.85
CA TRP A 505 -22.51 -6.26 -9.70
C TRP A 505 -23.62 -5.70 -8.82
N ASN A 506 -24.88 -6.04 -9.14
CA ASN A 506 -26.04 -5.52 -8.39
C ASN A 506 -26.00 -5.98 -6.93
N LYS A 507 -25.72 -7.26 -6.69
CA LYS A 507 -25.57 -7.81 -5.33
C LYS A 507 -24.52 -7.03 -4.53
N THR A 508 -23.37 -6.77 -5.12
CA THR A 508 -22.28 -6.03 -4.47
C THR A 508 -22.66 -4.57 -4.24
N ALA A 509 -23.27 -3.91 -5.21
CA ALA A 509 -23.71 -2.52 -5.07
C ALA A 509 -24.78 -2.36 -3.99
N ASP A 510 -25.76 -3.26 -3.92
CA ASP A 510 -26.81 -3.26 -2.89
C ASP A 510 -26.20 -3.48 -1.50
N ARG A 511 -25.25 -4.38 -1.38
CA ARG A 511 -24.53 -4.62 -0.13
C ARG A 511 -23.71 -3.39 0.33
N PHE A 512 -22.98 -2.75 -0.57
CA PHE A 512 -22.28 -1.51 -0.27
C PHE A 512 -23.23 -0.40 0.15
N ARG A 513 -24.41 -0.34 -0.45
CA ARG A 513 -25.44 0.66 -0.08
C ARG A 513 -25.92 0.47 1.35
N VAL A 514 -26.28 -0.75 1.74
CA VAL A 514 -26.67 -1.07 3.12
C VAL A 514 -25.58 -0.68 4.11
N VAL A 515 -24.35 -1.05 3.83
CA VAL A 515 -23.22 -0.75 4.71
C VAL A 515 -22.98 0.75 4.83
N ILE A 516 -23.03 1.47 3.72
CA ILE A 516 -22.82 2.92 3.73
C ILE A 516 -23.94 3.60 4.52
N ASP A 517 -25.19 3.21 4.32
CA ASP A 517 -26.32 3.79 5.04
C ASP A 517 -26.21 3.53 6.55
N GLU A 518 -25.82 2.32 6.96
CA GLU A 518 -25.57 2.01 8.37
C GLU A 518 -24.44 2.88 8.97
N TYR A 519 -23.39 3.16 8.21
CA TYR A 519 -22.22 3.87 8.72
C TYR A 519 -22.24 5.38 8.51
N LEU A 520 -22.91 5.88 7.49
CA LEU A 520 -23.07 7.32 7.29
C LEU A 520 -24.07 7.92 8.27
N THR A 521 -25.02 7.12 8.74
CA THR A 521 -26.09 7.57 9.65
C THR A 521 -25.72 7.45 11.13
N GLN A 522 -24.68 6.69 11.50
CA GLN A 522 -24.26 6.56 12.89
C GLN A 522 -23.40 7.75 13.35
N PRO A 523 -23.67 8.28 14.57
CA PRO A 523 -22.78 9.23 15.21
C PRO A 523 -21.40 8.57 15.39
N GLU A 524 -20.36 9.33 15.20
CA GLU A 524 -18.96 8.90 15.15
C GLU A 524 -18.56 7.93 16.26
N PRO A 525 -18.19 6.67 15.97
CA PRO A 525 -17.54 5.82 16.94
C PRO A 525 -16.13 6.34 17.23
N ASN A 526 -15.64 6.16 18.46
CA ASN A 526 -14.30 6.59 18.90
C ASN A 526 -13.14 5.72 18.36
N SER A 527 -13.38 4.86 17.38
CA SER A 527 -12.39 3.94 16.81
C SER A 527 -12.46 3.93 15.29
N THR A 528 -11.37 3.59 14.65
CA THR A 528 -11.32 3.25 13.22
C THR A 528 -12.38 2.21 12.94
N VAL A 529 -13.31 2.55 12.08
CA VAL A 529 -14.41 1.65 11.79
C VAL A 529 -14.03 0.75 10.66
N TYR A 530 -13.94 -0.50 10.97
CA TYR A 530 -13.84 -1.56 9.98
C TYR A 530 -15.20 -1.76 9.34
N LEU A 531 -15.29 -1.31 8.11
CA LEU A 531 -16.41 -1.58 7.30
C LEU A 531 -16.18 -2.85 6.56
N LEU A 532 -17.08 -3.72 6.79
CA LEU A 532 -17.28 -4.97 6.15
C LEU A 532 -16.24 -6.01 6.49
N THR A 533 -16.44 -6.56 7.58
CA THR A 533 -16.78 -7.98 7.49
C THR A 533 -18.09 -8.05 6.74
N ALA A 534 -18.07 -8.46 5.55
CA ALA A 534 -19.25 -8.65 4.76
C ALA A 534 -20.08 -9.85 5.24
N GLY A 535 -19.63 -10.59 6.15
CA GLY A 535 -20.45 -11.48 6.93
C GLY A 535 -20.81 -10.76 8.21
N LYS A 536 -22.02 -10.35 8.46
CA LYS A 536 -22.60 -10.98 9.63
C LYS A 536 -22.12 -12.41 9.52
N VAL A 537 -21.26 -12.85 10.45
CA VAL A 537 -21.11 -14.26 10.77
C VAL A 537 -22.49 -14.84 10.54
N PRO A 538 -22.70 -15.82 9.69
CA PRO A 538 -24.03 -16.37 9.51
C PRO A 538 -24.50 -16.68 10.92
N HIS A 539 -25.33 -15.83 11.46
CA HIS A 539 -26.17 -16.21 12.55
C HIS A 539 -27.21 -17.07 11.87
N ASP A 540 -26.92 -18.39 11.87
CA ASP A 540 -27.77 -19.51 11.47
C ASP A 540 -28.33 -19.47 10.05
#